data_7b3f39d238152b93db3b232455adbb82
#
_entry.id   7b3f39d238152b93db3b232455adbb82
#
_cell.length_a   1.000
_cell.length_b   1.000
_cell.length_c   1.000
_cell.angle_alpha   90.00
_cell.angle_beta   90.00
_cell.angle_gamma   90.00
#
_symmetry.space_group_name_H-M   'P 1'
#
loop_
_entity.id
_entity.type
_entity.pdbx_description
1 polymer ?
#
loop_
_entity_poly.entity_id
_entity_poly.type
_entity_poly.pdbx_seq_one_letter_code
_entity_poly.pdbx_strand_id
1 'polypeptide(L)'
;RLREISDEAFSRVEKVANFDRSAAELQVDDLLEFFWVSCPLKDDYPRSRRRAESLMAARKVTRDFPASKWAGPVDKSSLDGLRESVIPRDAYREMSDEELWKKYRVARGERLCGVGLLKRHGRRGQGDDFFSTSHIAAMPLLERLNTEHRGAVDKYIGTLRDLGISSDALDTVPKAHSVFGYNDGHLLFSERLTEFFSGERLEQAQEALQNFLEECFDGDRPFPYYAILHADGDHMGTTIAHQESIEKHRALSRRASSFAQKVNPIVESFKGSLIYAGGDDVLALLPVHRAIECALTLADTFRQQMSDFAFSGAEGDLLVQPTLSVGIAI
;
A
#
# COMPACT_ATOMS: atom_id res chain seq x y z
N ARG A 1 -5.97 -19.67 1.75
CA ARG A 1 -6.06 -18.48 0.87
C ARG A 1 -4.67 -17.99 0.42
N LEU A 2 -3.67 -17.82 1.32
CA LEU A 2 -2.32 -17.40 0.90
C LEU A 2 -1.69 -18.39 -0.11
N ARG A 3 -1.79 -19.70 0.13
CA ARG A 3 -1.31 -20.74 -0.80
C ARG A 3 -2.03 -20.69 -2.14
N GLU A 4 -3.34 -20.51 -2.18
CA GLU A 4 -4.10 -20.38 -3.42
C GLU A 4 -3.62 -19.19 -4.26
N ILE A 5 -3.40 -18.03 -3.60
CA ILE A 5 -2.90 -16.82 -4.27
C ILE A 5 -1.47 -17.02 -4.79
N SER A 6 -0.60 -17.68 -3.99
CA SER A 6 0.77 -17.97 -4.42
C SER A 6 0.82 -18.96 -5.57
N ASP A 7 0.01 -20.02 -5.54
CA ASP A 7 -0.08 -21.01 -6.62
C ASP A 7 -0.54 -20.38 -7.94
N GLU A 8 -1.55 -19.51 -7.89
CA GLU A 8 -2.00 -18.78 -9.07
C GLU A 8 -0.94 -17.82 -9.60
N ALA A 9 -0.25 -17.08 -8.72
CA ALA A 9 0.81 -16.16 -9.11
C ALA A 9 2.00 -16.90 -9.74
N PHE A 10 2.48 -17.94 -9.09
CA PHE A 10 3.62 -18.74 -9.56
C PHE A 10 3.31 -19.47 -10.86
N SER A 11 2.11 -20.03 -11.00
CA SER A 11 1.66 -20.66 -12.24
C SER A 11 1.57 -19.68 -13.42
N ARG A 12 1.30 -18.40 -13.18
CA ARG A 12 1.37 -17.37 -14.22
C ARG A 12 2.80 -17.10 -14.67
N VAL A 13 3.74 -17.02 -13.71
CA VAL A 13 5.16 -16.78 -14.03
C VAL A 13 5.75 -17.98 -14.76
N GLU A 14 5.48 -19.23 -14.34
CA GLU A 14 5.97 -20.45 -14.99
C GLU A 14 5.59 -20.57 -16.47
N LYS A 15 4.45 -20.01 -16.86
CA LYS A 15 4.03 -20.02 -18.28
C LYS A 15 4.93 -19.18 -19.18
N VAL A 16 5.66 -18.23 -18.65
CA VAL A 16 6.44 -17.25 -19.41
C VAL A 16 7.94 -17.25 -19.07
N ALA A 17 8.33 -17.82 -17.92
CA ALA A 17 9.72 -17.82 -17.47
C ALA A 17 10.00 -18.88 -16.40
N ASN A 18 11.27 -19.29 -16.28
CA ASN A 18 11.74 -20.25 -15.29
C ASN A 18 12.13 -19.52 -13.98
N PHE A 19 11.75 -20.11 -12.85
CA PHE A 19 12.22 -19.70 -11.52
C PHE A 19 12.24 -20.91 -10.58
N ASP A 20 12.91 -20.80 -9.44
CA ASP A 20 12.88 -21.85 -8.42
C ASP A 20 11.57 -21.80 -7.64
N ARG A 21 10.56 -22.53 -8.15
CA ARG A 21 9.22 -22.61 -7.55
C ARG A 21 9.28 -23.23 -6.17
N SER A 22 10.07 -24.29 -5.97
CA SER A 22 10.16 -24.97 -4.68
C SER A 22 10.70 -24.05 -3.58
N ALA A 23 11.75 -23.28 -3.88
CA ALA A 23 12.26 -22.28 -2.96
C ALA A 23 11.25 -21.16 -2.74
N ALA A 24 10.52 -20.72 -3.77
CA ALA A 24 9.51 -19.67 -3.64
C ALA A 24 8.36 -20.09 -2.72
N GLU A 25 7.85 -21.31 -2.86
CA GLU A 25 6.78 -21.86 -2.02
C GLU A 25 7.23 -21.99 -0.56
N LEU A 26 8.44 -22.51 -0.30
CA LEU A 26 9.01 -22.59 1.03
C LEU A 26 9.17 -21.22 1.70
N GLN A 27 9.56 -20.19 0.92
CA GLN A 27 9.71 -18.83 1.41
C GLN A 27 8.37 -18.17 1.72
N VAL A 28 7.31 -18.49 0.99
CA VAL A 28 5.94 -18.01 1.27
C VAL A 28 5.36 -18.73 2.48
N ASP A 29 5.58 -20.03 2.62
CA ASP A 29 5.14 -20.81 3.79
C ASP A 29 5.81 -20.34 5.10
N ASP A 30 7.06 -19.86 5.01
CA ASP A 30 7.82 -19.33 6.14
C ASP A 30 7.52 -17.82 6.44
N LEU A 31 6.63 -17.19 5.66
CA LEU A 31 6.35 -15.76 5.79
C LEU A 31 5.52 -15.42 7.02
N LEU A 32 4.55 -16.27 7.36
CA LEU A 32 3.58 -16.01 8.42
C LEU A 32 3.71 -17.04 9.54
N GLU A 33 3.84 -16.54 10.76
CA GLU A 33 3.70 -17.33 11.97
C GLU A 33 2.32 -17.11 12.56
N PHE A 34 1.67 -18.19 12.98
CA PHE A 34 0.33 -18.15 13.58
C PHE A 34 0.35 -18.72 15.01
N PHE A 35 -0.01 -17.89 15.96
CA PHE A 35 -0.13 -18.28 17.37
C PHE A 35 -1.58 -18.19 17.82
N TRP A 36 -1.99 -19.16 18.61
CA TRP A 36 -3.31 -19.15 19.22
C TRP A 36 -3.28 -19.73 20.63
N VAL A 37 -4.22 -19.34 21.43
CA VAL A 37 -4.49 -19.89 22.75
C VAL A 37 -5.99 -20.06 22.94
N SER A 38 -6.38 -20.96 23.82
CA SER A 38 -7.76 -21.12 24.24
C SER A 38 -7.85 -21.25 25.76
N CYS A 39 -8.93 -20.79 26.33
CA CYS A 39 -9.27 -21.02 27.73
C CYS A 39 -10.78 -21.23 27.86
N PRO A 40 -11.23 -21.99 28.86
CA PRO A 40 -12.66 -22.13 29.13
C PRO A 40 -13.30 -20.78 29.41
N LEU A 41 -14.40 -20.48 28.72
CA LEU A 41 -15.25 -19.34 29.02
C LEU A 41 -16.19 -19.74 30.16
N LYS A 42 -15.99 -19.11 31.33
CA LYS A 42 -16.83 -19.26 32.51
C LYS A 42 -17.67 -18.00 32.70
N ASP A 43 -18.51 -17.97 33.72
CA ASP A 43 -19.47 -16.89 33.98
C ASP A 43 -18.84 -15.50 34.15
N ASP A 44 -17.57 -15.43 34.54
CA ASP A 44 -16.78 -14.21 34.61
C ASP A 44 -15.98 -13.99 33.31
N TYR A 45 -16.57 -13.23 32.36
CA TYR A 45 -15.94 -12.89 31.09
C TYR A 45 -14.64 -12.10 31.25
N PRO A 46 -14.55 -11.01 32.05
CA PRO A 46 -13.30 -10.26 32.24
C PRO A 46 -12.14 -11.13 32.74
N ARG A 47 -12.41 -12.07 33.64
CA ARG A 47 -11.39 -13.00 34.16
C ARG A 47 -10.94 -13.99 33.07
N SER A 48 -11.88 -14.56 32.32
CA SER A 48 -11.57 -15.49 31.22
C SER A 48 -10.75 -14.80 30.13
N ARG A 49 -11.10 -13.55 29.78
CA ARG A 49 -10.35 -12.72 28.83
C ARG A 49 -8.92 -12.47 29.32
N ARG A 50 -8.73 -11.92 30.53
CA ARG A 50 -7.38 -11.68 31.11
C ARG A 50 -6.53 -12.95 31.10
N ARG A 51 -7.13 -14.11 31.36
CA ARG A 51 -6.41 -15.38 31.29
C ARG A 51 -5.96 -15.71 29.86
N ALA A 52 -6.81 -15.52 28.86
CA ALA A 52 -6.45 -15.74 27.46
C ALA A 52 -5.33 -14.79 27.01
N GLU A 53 -5.41 -13.50 27.38
CA GLU A 53 -4.38 -12.50 27.11
C GLU A 53 -3.03 -12.88 27.75
N SER A 54 -3.03 -13.30 29.02
CA SER A 54 -1.82 -13.76 29.71
C SER A 54 -1.22 -15.01 29.05
N LEU A 55 -2.05 -15.97 28.63
CA LEU A 55 -1.60 -17.16 27.90
C LEU A 55 -1.00 -16.79 26.53
N MET A 56 -1.61 -15.84 25.82
CA MET A 56 -1.07 -15.36 24.54
C MET A 56 0.26 -14.63 24.73
N ALA A 57 0.38 -13.79 25.77
CA ALA A 57 1.64 -13.12 26.10
C ALA A 57 2.74 -14.13 26.41
N ALA A 58 2.46 -15.14 27.25
CA ALA A 58 3.38 -16.22 27.54
C ALA A 58 3.78 -17.00 26.27
N ARG A 59 2.81 -17.31 25.38
CA ARG A 59 3.07 -18.01 24.12
C ARG A 59 3.99 -17.22 23.20
N LYS A 60 3.83 -15.90 23.14
CA LYS A 60 4.71 -15.00 22.33
C LYS A 60 6.14 -14.97 22.87
N VAL A 61 6.33 -14.97 24.20
CA VAL A 61 7.65 -14.96 24.82
C VAL A 61 8.38 -16.30 24.66
N THR A 62 7.64 -17.42 24.60
CA THR A 62 8.18 -18.77 24.40
C THR A 62 8.30 -19.18 22.93
N ARG A 63 8.35 -18.20 22.03
CA ARG A 63 8.55 -18.42 20.59
C ARG A 63 9.94 -18.99 20.33
N ASP A 64 10.00 -20.03 19.50
CA ASP A 64 11.26 -20.51 18.96
C ASP A 64 11.77 -19.56 17.89
N PHE A 65 13.08 -19.26 17.93
CA PHE A 65 13.78 -18.49 16.89
C PHE A 65 14.73 -19.46 16.15
N PRO A 66 14.23 -20.22 15.16
CA PRO A 66 15.10 -21.13 14.41
C PRO A 66 16.16 -20.32 13.66
N ALA A 67 17.34 -20.93 13.47
CA ALA A 67 18.36 -20.35 12.62
C ALA A 67 17.80 -20.09 11.21
N SER A 68 18.29 -19.05 10.55
CA SER A 68 17.87 -18.73 9.19
C SER A 68 18.07 -19.92 8.26
N LYS A 69 17.01 -20.34 7.57
CA LYS A 69 17.04 -21.40 6.55
C LYS A 69 17.70 -20.91 5.24
N TRP A 70 17.97 -19.61 5.14
CA TRP A 70 18.37 -18.90 3.92
C TRP A 70 19.85 -18.49 3.98
N ALA A 71 20.75 -19.42 4.34
CA ALA A 71 22.18 -19.14 4.55
C ALA A 71 23.06 -19.50 3.33
N GLY A 72 22.47 -19.93 2.21
CA GLY A 72 23.21 -20.34 1.01
C GLY A 72 23.96 -19.19 0.32
N PRO A 73 24.99 -19.50 -0.49
CA PRO A 73 25.79 -18.52 -1.23
C PRO A 73 25.06 -18.04 -2.52
N VAL A 74 23.78 -17.76 -2.43
CA VAL A 74 22.92 -17.29 -3.52
C VAL A 74 22.63 -15.81 -3.35
N ASP A 75 22.35 -15.10 -4.43
CA ASP A 75 21.97 -13.70 -4.39
C ASP A 75 20.75 -13.50 -3.47
N LYS A 76 20.83 -12.50 -2.60
CA LYS A 76 19.76 -12.21 -1.65
C LYS A 76 18.74 -11.26 -2.25
N SER A 77 17.50 -11.40 -1.80
CA SER A 77 16.40 -10.51 -2.15
C SER A 77 16.73 -9.06 -1.83
N SER A 78 16.52 -8.17 -2.79
CA SER A 78 16.70 -6.72 -2.62
C SER A 78 15.69 -6.11 -1.66
N LEU A 79 14.60 -6.84 -1.31
CA LEU A 79 13.56 -6.34 -0.42
C LEU A 79 13.85 -6.60 1.06
N ASP A 80 14.42 -7.74 1.40
CA ASP A 80 14.63 -8.14 2.79
C ASP A 80 16.09 -8.48 3.14
N GLY A 81 16.97 -8.59 2.13
CA GLY A 81 18.37 -8.94 2.32
C GLY A 81 18.63 -10.33 2.92
N LEU A 82 17.58 -11.11 3.18
CA LEU A 82 17.64 -12.38 3.91
C LEU A 82 17.35 -13.57 3.00
N ARG A 83 16.17 -13.59 2.36
CA ARG A 83 15.74 -14.69 1.50
C ARG A 83 16.50 -14.72 0.21
N GLU A 84 16.71 -15.90 -0.32
CA GLU A 84 17.44 -16.11 -1.57
C GLU A 84 16.57 -15.72 -2.77
N SER A 85 17.23 -15.18 -3.82
CA SER A 85 16.56 -14.93 -5.10
C SER A 85 16.10 -16.24 -5.71
N VAL A 86 14.87 -16.28 -6.18
CA VAL A 86 14.29 -17.44 -6.88
C VAL A 86 14.39 -17.34 -8.39
N ILE A 87 14.83 -16.19 -8.92
CA ILE A 87 15.07 -15.97 -10.34
C ILE A 87 16.50 -16.38 -10.65
N PRO A 88 16.76 -17.25 -11.66
CA PRO A 88 18.09 -17.70 -12.04
C PRO A 88 19.01 -16.52 -12.44
N ARG A 89 20.30 -16.63 -12.09
CA ARG A 89 21.29 -15.62 -12.50
C ARG A 89 21.39 -15.45 -14.01
N ASP A 90 21.20 -16.52 -14.76
CA ASP A 90 21.27 -16.48 -16.21
C ASP A 90 20.15 -15.64 -16.82
N ALA A 91 18.95 -15.60 -16.20
CA ALA A 91 17.90 -14.72 -16.63
C ALA A 91 18.34 -13.24 -16.63
N TYR A 92 19.10 -12.81 -15.62
CA TYR A 92 19.62 -11.45 -15.54
C TYR A 92 20.77 -11.15 -16.52
N ARG A 93 21.45 -12.17 -17.03
CA ARG A 93 22.55 -12.03 -18.01
C ARG A 93 22.06 -12.03 -19.44
N GLU A 94 21.08 -12.87 -19.74
CA GLU A 94 20.66 -13.20 -21.12
C GLU A 94 19.46 -12.37 -21.59
N MET A 95 18.57 -11.95 -20.65
CA MET A 95 17.37 -11.19 -20.99
C MET A 95 17.66 -9.69 -21.04
N SER A 96 16.95 -8.98 -21.91
CA SER A 96 16.88 -7.52 -21.90
C SER A 96 16.12 -7.01 -20.64
N ASP A 97 16.23 -5.71 -20.33
CA ASP A 97 15.49 -5.11 -19.22
C ASP A 97 13.98 -5.19 -19.43
N GLU A 98 13.54 -5.04 -20.69
CA GLU A 98 12.14 -5.19 -21.08
C GLU A 98 11.63 -6.63 -20.86
N GLU A 99 12.42 -7.63 -21.20
CA GLU A 99 12.07 -9.04 -20.97
C GLU A 99 12.04 -9.40 -19.49
N LEU A 100 12.99 -8.92 -18.70
CA LEU A 100 13.01 -9.08 -17.24
C LEU A 100 11.76 -8.48 -16.61
N TRP A 101 11.40 -7.27 -17.02
CA TRP A 101 10.19 -6.61 -16.54
C TRP A 101 8.92 -7.35 -16.97
N LYS A 102 8.82 -7.73 -18.24
CA LYS A 102 7.64 -8.42 -18.78
C LYS A 102 7.41 -9.78 -18.12
N LYS A 103 8.49 -10.54 -17.86
CA LYS A 103 8.41 -11.92 -17.34
C LYS A 103 8.32 -11.97 -15.82
N TYR A 104 9.12 -11.15 -15.11
CA TYR A 104 9.27 -11.24 -13.65
C TYR A 104 8.87 -9.94 -12.93
N ARG A 105 8.60 -8.86 -13.67
CA ARG A 105 8.40 -7.52 -13.10
C ARG A 105 9.56 -7.10 -12.20
N VAL A 106 10.78 -7.30 -12.67
CA VAL A 106 12.02 -7.05 -11.95
C VAL A 106 12.95 -6.18 -12.78
N ALA A 107 13.59 -5.19 -12.16
CA ALA A 107 14.67 -4.44 -12.77
C ALA A 107 16.00 -5.22 -12.69
N ARG A 108 16.97 -4.96 -13.59
CA ARG A 108 18.25 -5.68 -13.67
C ARG A 108 19.05 -5.63 -12.36
N GLY A 109 18.97 -4.54 -11.62
CA GLY A 109 19.64 -4.35 -10.33
C GLY A 109 18.95 -5.02 -9.14
N GLU A 110 17.73 -5.53 -9.31
CA GLU A 110 16.94 -6.14 -8.24
C GLU A 110 17.11 -7.66 -8.21
N ARG A 111 16.88 -8.24 -7.04
CA ARG A 111 16.77 -9.69 -6.83
C ARG A 111 15.48 -9.97 -6.07
N LEU A 112 14.67 -10.91 -6.54
CA LEU A 112 13.39 -11.24 -5.92
C LEU A 112 13.43 -12.63 -5.30
N CYS A 113 13.06 -12.70 -4.03
CA CYS A 113 12.65 -13.94 -3.38
C CYS A 113 11.21 -14.32 -3.78
N GLY A 114 10.75 -15.50 -3.39
CA GLY A 114 9.38 -15.97 -3.65
C GLY A 114 8.30 -15.02 -3.12
N VAL A 115 8.53 -14.40 -1.95
CA VAL A 115 7.61 -13.39 -1.41
C VAL A 115 7.58 -12.13 -2.29
N GLY A 116 8.74 -11.67 -2.77
CA GLY A 116 8.83 -10.55 -3.70
C GLY A 116 8.14 -10.84 -5.03
N LEU A 117 8.36 -12.04 -5.57
CA LEU A 117 7.70 -12.49 -6.80
C LEU A 117 6.18 -12.59 -6.62
N LEU A 118 5.71 -13.15 -5.50
CA LEU A 118 4.29 -13.20 -5.15
C LEU A 118 3.67 -11.80 -5.07
N LYS A 119 4.32 -10.85 -4.41
CA LYS A 119 3.82 -9.47 -4.30
C LYS A 119 3.65 -8.80 -5.67
N ARG A 120 4.54 -9.08 -6.62
CA ARG A 120 4.49 -8.49 -7.97
C ARG A 120 3.52 -9.19 -8.93
N HIS A 121 3.23 -10.48 -8.70
CA HIS A 121 2.37 -11.30 -9.57
C HIS A 121 1.08 -11.78 -8.88
N GLY A 122 0.86 -11.43 -7.61
CA GLY A 122 -0.36 -11.74 -6.89
C GLY A 122 -1.61 -11.19 -7.57
N ARG A 123 -2.78 -11.58 -7.07
CA ARG A 123 -4.05 -11.04 -7.59
C ARG A 123 -4.07 -9.52 -7.39
N ARG A 124 -4.37 -8.81 -8.46
CA ARG A 124 -4.95 -7.48 -8.37
C ARG A 124 -6.44 -7.70 -8.10
N GLY A 125 -6.86 -7.54 -6.85
CA GLY A 125 -8.29 -7.50 -6.50
C GLY A 125 -8.91 -6.16 -6.92
N GLN A 126 -10.23 -6.11 -7.08
CA GLN A 126 -10.91 -4.81 -7.11
C GLN A 126 -10.63 -4.08 -5.79
N GLY A 127 -9.96 -2.92 -5.85
CA GLY A 127 -9.56 -2.12 -4.70
C GLY A 127 -8.11 -2.29 -4.22
N ASP A 128 -7.31 -3.15 -4.88
CA ASP A 128 -5.87 -3.31 -4.58
C ASP A 128 -4.98 -2.41 -5.48
N ASP A 129 -5.58 -1.56 -6.29
CA ASP A 129 -4.88 -0.66 -7.18
C ASP A 129 -4.55 0.65 -6.45
N PHE A 130 -3.27 0.95 -6.34
CA PHE A 130 -2.75 2.16 -5.71
C PHE A 130 -2.34 3.17 -6.78
N PHE A 131 -2.59 4.44 -6.51
CA PHE A 131 -1.90 5.49 -7.24
C PHE A 131 -0.40 5.44 -6.91
N SER A 132 0.45 5.65 -7.90
CA SER A 132 1.88 5.83 -7.65
C SER A 132 2.11 7.06 -6.77
N THR A 133 3.21 7.07 -6.01
CA THR A 133 3.59 8.24 -5.20
C THR A 133 3.75 9.49 -6.07
N SER A 134 4.26 9.33 -7.28
CA SER A 134 4.37 10.41 -8.27
C SER A 134 3.00 10.91 -8.72
N HIS A 135 2.03 10.01 -8.93
CA HIS A 135 0.66 10.42 -9.27
C HIS A 135 0.02 11.24 -8.15
N ILE A 136 0.17 10.78 -6.90
CA ILE A 136 -0.34 11.51 -5.73
C ILE A 136 0.32 12.89 -5.60
N ALA A 137 1.63 12.97 -5.81
CA ALA A 137 2.37 14.23 -5.81
C ALA A 137 1.95 15.18 -6.94
N ALA A 138 1.58 14.63 -8.12
CA ALA A 138 1.09 15.42 -9.26
C ALA A 138 -0.38 15.87 -9.12
N MET A 139 -1.13 15.33 -8.15
CA MET A 139 -2.57 15.54 -8.01
C MET A 139 -2.97 17.04 -7.94
N PRO A 140 -2.23 17.94 -7.23
CA PRO A 140 -2.56 19.37 -7.23
C PRO A 140 -2.58 19.99 -8.63
N LEU A 141 -1.71 19.51 -9.53
CA LEU A 141 -1.67 19.94 -10.92
C LEU A 141 -2.77 19.28 -11.74
N LEU A 142 -2.96 17.97 -11.58
CA LEU A 142 -4.00 17.22 -12.29
C LEU A 142 -5.40 17.77 -12.00
N GLU A 143 -5.69 18.19 -10.77
CA GLU A 143 -6.99 18.78 -10.39
C GLU A 143 -7.29 20.11 -11.10
N ARG A 144 -6.28 20.80 -11.66
CA ARG A 144 -6.44 22.03 -12.46
C ARG A 144 -6.84 21.75 -13.92
N LEU A 145 -6.64 20.51 -14.40
CA LEU A 145 -7.02 20.13 -15.76
C LEU A 145 -8.55 20.09 -15.91
N ASN A 146 -9.03 20.74 -16.95
CA ASN A 146 -10.42 20.76 -17.36
C ASN A 146 -10.57 20.35 -18.84
N THR A 147 -11.77 20.35 -19.37
CA THR A 147 -12.08 19.91 -20.74
C THR A 147 -11.40 20.75 -21.83
N GLU A 148 -11.04 21.98 -21.55
CA GLU A 148 -10.33 22.88 -22.50
C GLU A 148 -8.90 22.40 -22.74
N HIS A 149 -8.27 21.76 -21.74
CA HIS A 149 -6.91 21.21 -21.83
C HIS A 149 -6.81 19.86 -22.56
N ARG A 150 -7.95 19.27 -22.98
CA ARG A 150 -7.96 17.93 -23.61
C ARG A 150 -7.04 17.85 -24.83
N GLY A 151 -7.06 18.86 -25.69
CA GLY A 151 -6.20 18.90 -26.88
C GLY A 151 -4.71 18.90 -26.54
N ALA A 152 -4.31 19.64 -25.51
CA ALA A 152 -2.93 19.69 -25.03
C ALA A 152 -2.49 18.33 -24.43
N VAL A 153 -3.37 17.70 -23.65
CA VAL A 153 -3.12 16.34 -23.10
C VAL A 153 -2.96 15.32 -24.22
N ASP A 154 -3.88 15.29 -25.19
CA ASP A 154 -3.84 14.36 -26.32
C ASP A 154 -2.56 14.55 -27.15
N LYS A 155 -2.14 15.79 -27.38
CA LYS A 155 -0.89 16.13 -28.07
C LYS A 155 0.32 15.63 -27.28
N TYR A 156 0.39 15.91 -25.97
CA TYR A 156 1.51 15.48 -25.12
C TYR A 156 1.63 13.96 -25.08
N ILE A 157 0.54 13.25 -24.73
CA ILE A 157 0.53 11.80 -24.65
C ILE A 157 0.76 11.15 -26.02
N GLY A 158 0.24 11.75 -27.11
CA GLY A 158 0.53 11.36 -28.48
C GLY A 158 2.02 11.41 -28.79
N THR A 159 2.70 12.52 -28.45
CA THR A 159 4.15 12.66 -28.63
C THR A 159 4.93 11.58 -27.87
N LEU A 160 4.57 11.28 -26.60
CA LEU A 160 5.24 10.21 -25.86
C LEU A 160 5.06 8.84 -26.52
N ARG A 161 3.88 8.54 -27.10
CA ARG A 161 3.61 7.32 -27.86
C ARG A 161 4.46 7.22 -29.13
N ASP A 162 4.56 8.32 -29.88
CA ASP A 162 5.37 8.39 -31.10
C ASP A 162 6.87 8.21 -30.79
N LEU A 163 7.34 8.65 -29.62
CA LEU A 163 8.69 8.42 -29.12
C LEU A 163 8.92 6.99 -28.62
N GLY A 164 7.85 6.17 -28.53
CA GLY A 164 7.94 4.74 -28.24
C GLY A 164 7.73 4.35 -26.79
N ILE A 165 7.05 5.18 -25.95
CA ILE A 165 6.65 4.74 -24.63
C ILE A 165 5.66 3.59 -24.71
N SER A 166 5.80 2.58 -23.85
CA SER A 166 4.89 1.43 -23.85
C SER A 166 3.53 1.81 -23.26
N SER A 167 2.45 1.15 -23.70
CA SER A 167 1.12 1.33 -23.14
C SER A 167 1.08 0.97 -21.64
N ASP A 168 1.87 -0.02 -21.21
CA ASP A 168 1.98 -0.42 -19.81
C ASP A 168 2.63 0.66 -18.91
N ALA A 169 3.31 1.63 -19.50
CA ALA A 169 3.87 2.77 -18.79
C ALA A 169 2.92 3.98 -18.75
N LEU A 170 1.96 4.04 -19.67
CA LEU A 170 0.96 5.11 -19.77
C LEU A 170 -0.26 4.86 -18.90
N ASP A 171 -0.96 3.76 -19.12
CA ASP A 171 -2.28 3.45 -18.56
C ASP A 171 -2.15 2.66 -17.26
N THR A 172 -1.60 3.27 -16.20
CA THR A 172 -1.24 2.57 -14.97
C THR A 172 -2.08 2.93 -13.75
N VAL A 173 -2.91 3.98 -13.82
CA VAL A 173 -3.70 4.38 -12.65
C VAL A 173 -5.02 3.61 -12.54
N PRO A 174 -5.47 3.30 -11.30
CA PRO A 174 -6.67 2.49 -11.06
C PRO A 174 -7.97 3.19 -11.47
N LYS A 175 -7.96 4.52 -11.52
CA LYS A 175 -9.14 5.34 -11.81
C LYS A 175 -8.78 6.46 -12.78
N ALA A 176 -9.51 6.53 -13.88
CA ALA A 176 -9.29 7.56 -14.88
C ALA A 176 -9.56 8.98 -14.36
N HIS A 177 -8.64 9.89 -14.65
CA HIS A 177 -8.88 11.31 -14.57
C HIS A 177 -9.76 11.76 -15.76
N SER A 178 -10.63 12.74 -15.57
CA SER A 178 -11.60 13.19 -16.58
C SER A 178 -10.96 13.67 -17.89
N VAL A 179 -9.75 14.19 -17.83
CA VAL A 179 -9.00 14.74 -18.96
C VAL A 179 -7.71 13.96 -19.22
N PHE A 180 -6.95 13.62 -18.15
CA PHE A 180 -5.67 12.93 -18.27
C PHE A 180 -5.83 11.40 -18.49
N GLY A 181 -7.05 10.87 -18.43
CA GLY A 181 -7.35 9.46 -18.65
C GLY A 181 -6.77 8.55 -17.59
N TYR A 182 -6.28 7.38 -17.99
CA TYR A 182 -5.59 6.42 -17.11
C TYR A 182 -4.08 6.67 -17.01
N ASN A 183 -3.58 7.77 -17.57
CA ASN A 183 -2.16 8.09 -17.54
C ASN A 183 -1.71 8.41 -16.11
N ASP A 184 -0.53 7.93 -15.74
CA ASP A 184 0.04 8.18 -14.41
C ASP A 184 0.71 9.57 -14.37
N GLY A 185 0.53 10.26 -13.25
CA GLY A 185 1.13 11.57 -13.00
C GLY A 185 2.67 11.57 -12.98
N HIS A 186 3.34 10.41 -12.93
CA HIS A 186 4.80 10.36 -13.07
C HIS A 186 5.28 10.96 -14.41
N LEU A 187 4.45 10.94 -15.44
CA LEU A 187 4.73 11.56 -16.73
C LEU A 187 4.86 13.09 -16.68
N LEU A 188 4.44 13.72 -15.58
CA LEU A 188 4.56 15.17 -15.38
C LEU A 188 5.88 15.58 -14.72
N PHE A 189 6.75 14.63 -14.39
CA PHE A 189 8.06 14.88 -13.81
C PHE A 189 9.16 14.62 -14.83
N SER A 190 9.94 15.65 -15.17
CA SER A 190 11.01 15.56 -16.17
C SER A 190 12.04 14.47 -15.84
N GLU A 191 12.37 14.31 -14.55
CA GLU A 191 13.32 13.32 -14.07
C GLU A 191 12.81 11.89 -14.29
N ARG A 192 11.49 11.68 -14.24
CA ARG A 192 10.87 10.35 -14.44
C ARG A 192 10.85 9.92 -15.90
N LEU A 193 10.91 10.87 -16.85
CA LEU A 193 10.99 10.55 -18.27
C LEU A 193 12.30 9.81 -18.64
N THR A 194 13.35 9.95 -17.82
CA THR A 194 14.61 9.20 -17.98
C THR A 194 14.44 7.69 -17.82
N GLU A 195 13.35 7.24 -17.22
CA GLU A 195 13.03 5.80 -17.07
C GLU A 195 12.58 5.16 -18.39
N PHE A 196 12.09 5.98 -19.32
CA PHE A 196 11.50 5.54 -20.58
C PHE A 196 12.32 5.94 -21.80
N PHE A 197 13.04 7.04 -21.71
CA PHE A 197 13.74 7.64 -22.84
C PHE A 197 15.20 7.96 -22.51
N SER A 198 16.03 8.00 -23.56
CA SER A 198 17.45 8.39 -23.48
C SER A 198 17.88 9.16 -24.72
N GLY A 199 18.95 9.96 -24.63
CA GLY A 199 19.51 10.74 -25.72
C GLY A 199 18.47 11.70 -26.33
N GLU A 200 18.43 11.81 -27.64
CA GLU A 200 17.55 12.74 -28.37
C GLU A 200 16.06 12.55 -28.07
N ARG A 201 15.63 11.28 -27.84
CA ARG A 201 14.22 11.01 -27.48
C ARG A 201 13.86 11.56 -26.10
N LEU A 202 14.81 11.57 -25.17
CA LEU A 202 14.59 12.17 -23.86
C LEU A 202 14.45 13.70 -23.98
N GLU A 203 15.30 14.34 -24.77
CA GLU A 203 15.21 15.78 -25.03
C GLU A 203 13.85 16.15 -25.63
N GLN A 204 13.40 15.40 -26.64
CA GLN A 204 12.09 15.60 -27.27
C GLN A 204 10.92 15.37 -26.29
N ALA A 205 10.99 14.36 -25.42
CA ALA A 205 9.98 14.10 -24.41
C ALA A 205 9.93 15.21 -23.35
N GLN A 206 11.08 15.72 -22.92
CA GLN A 206 11.19 16.84 -21.98
C GLN A 206 10.69 18.15 -22.57
N GLU A 207 10.98 18.42 -23.83
CA GLU A 207 10.44 19.59 -24.57
C GLU A 207 8.92 19.49 -24.70
N ALA A 208 8.38 18.31 -25.03
CA ALA A 208 6.94 18.09 -25.09
C ALA A 208 6.26 18.30 -23.73
N LEU A 209 6.90 17.85 -22.64
CA LEU A 209 6.42 18.10 -21.28
C LEU A 209 6.43 19.61 -20.97
N GLN A 210 7.52 20.31 -21.27
CA GLN A 210 7.61 21.74 -21.01
C GLN A 210 6.51 22.51 -21.76
N ASN A 211 6.30 22.22 -23.04
CA ASN A 211 5.25 22.85 -23.84
C ASN A 211 3.86 22.57 -23.25
N PHE A 212 3.61 21.34 -22.78
CA PHE A 212 2.37 20.96 -22.11
C PHE A 212 2.16 21.75 -20.80
N LEU A 213 3.21 21.87 -19.99
CA LEU A 213 3.14 22.62 -18.73
C LEU A 213 2.91 24.12 -18.95
N GLU A 214 3.57 24.70 -19.96
CA GLU A 214 3.34 26.09 -20.35
C GLU A 214 1.89 26.32 -20.82
N GLU A 215 1.35 25.45 -21.68
CA GLU A 215 0.01 25.57 -22.24
C GLU A 215 -1.10 25.41 -21.19
N CYS A 216 -0.93 24.45 -20.24
CA CYS A 216 -1.99 24.10 -19.30
C CYS A 216 -1.84 24.75 -17.92
N PHE A 217 -0.64 25.19 -17.54
CA PHE A 217 -0.33 25.57 -16.16
C PHE A 217 0.57 26.81 -16.06
N ASP A 218 0.74 27.58 -17.13
CA ASP A 218 1.63 28.75 -17.15
C ASP A 218 3.09 28.39 -16.72
N GLY A 219 3.54 27.19 -17.07
CA GLY A 219 4.87 26.68 -16.73
C GLY A 219 5.02 26.12 -15.31
N ASP A 220 3.97 26.10 -14.49
CA ASP A 220 4.00 25.46 -13.17
C ASP A 220 4.33 23.97 -13.29
N ARG A 221 5.21 23.51 -12.40
CA ARG A 221 5.62 22.10 -12.30
C ARG A 221 4.97 21.40 -11.12
N PRO A 222 4.76 20.07 -11.18
CA PRO A 222 4.29 19.34 -10.02
C PRO A 222 5.34 19.40 -8.91
N PHE A 223 4.86 19.55 -7.67
CA PHE A 223 5.71 19.55 -6.50
C PHE A 223 5.99 18.08 -6.09
N PRO A 224 7.25 17.64 -5.96
CA PRO A 224 7.60 16.22 -5.81
C PRO A 224 7.37 15.69 -4.38
N TYR A 225 6.32 16.15 -3.71
CA TYR A 225 5.99 15.74 -2.35
C TYR A 225 4.57 15.21 -2.24
N TYR A 226 4.40 14.25 -1.37
CA TYR A 226 3.11 13.72 -0.95
C TYR A 226 3.11 13.56 0.58
N ALA A 227 1.94 13.43 1.17
CA ALA A 227 1.79 13.22 2.59
C ALA A 227 1.61 11.73 2.92
N ILE A 228 2.31 11.26 3.93
CA ILE A 228 2.07 9.99 4.60
C ILE A 228 1.23 10.28 5.83
N LEU A 229 0.01 9.74 5.87
CA LEU A 229 -0.89 9.82 7.01
C LEU A 229 -0.83 8.49 7.76
N HIS A 230 -0.50 8.55 9.05
CA HIS A 230 -0.59 7.43 9.97
C HIS A 230 -1.50 7.79 11.14
N ALA A 231 -2.48 6.94 11.42
CA ALA A 231 -3.41 7.17 12.52
C ALA A 231 -3.53 5.93 13.39
N ASP A 232 -3.73 6.14 14.69
CA ASP A 232 -3.87 5.10 15.71
C ASP A 232 -4.94 5.52 16.74
N GLY A 233 -5.70 4.53 17.22
CA GLY A 233 -6.78 4.74 18.19
C GLY A 233 -6.28 4.90 19.62
N ASP A 234 -6.51 6.07 20.19
CA ASP A 234 -6.16 6.36 21.58
C ASP A 234 -7.04 5.58 22.55
N HIS A 235 -6.43 5.09 23.63
CA HIS A 235 -7.10 4.37 24.72
C HIS A 235 -7.80 3.06 24.33
N MET A 236 -7.55 2.50 23.13
CA MET A 236 -8.23 1.28 22.69
C MET A 236 -7.98 0.09 23.61
N GLY A 237 -6.77 -0.10 24.14
CA GLY A 237 -6.46 -1.14 25.10
C GLY A 237 -7.30 -1.01 26.38
N THR A 238 -7.44 0.21 26.91
CA THR A 238 -8.28 0.51 28.08
C THR A 238 -9.75 0.32 27.78
N THR A 239 -10.20 0.79 26.61
CA THR A 239 -11.59 0.60 26.14
C THR A 239 -11.95 -0.87 26.05
N ILE A 240 -11.07 -1.70 25.48
CA ILE A 240 -11.22 -3.17 25.44
C ILE A 240 -11.31 -3.72 26.86
N ALA A 241 -10.45 -3.23 27.78
CA ALA A 241 -10.41 -3.70 29.18
C ALA A 241 -11.71 -3.43 29.93
N HIS A 242 -12.43 -2.37 29.60
CA HIS A 242 -13.71 -2.02 30.23
C HIS A 242 -14.91 -2.80 29.66
N GLN A 243 -14.72 -3.66 28.65
CA GLN A 243 -15.83 -4.48 28.16
C GLN A 243 -16.09 -5.66 29.11
N GLU A 244 -17.18 -5.58 29.86
CA GLU A 244 -17.53 -6.51 30.95
C GLU A 244 -18.23 -7.78 30.42
N SER A 245 -18.72 -7.78 29.18
CA SER A 245 -19.40 -8.93 28.59
C SER A 245 -18.96 -9.20 27.15
N ILE A 246 -19.25 -10.41 26.67
CA ILE A 246 -18.97 -10.84 25.30
C ILE A 246 -19.70 -9.93 24.31
N GLU A 247 -20.94 -9.56 24.61
CA GLU A 247 -21.80 -8.76 23.75
C GLU A 247 -21.21 -7.34 23.56
N LYS A 248 -20.79 -6.71 24.68
CA LYS A 248 -20.12 -5.40 24.64
C LYS A 248 -18.82 -5.47 23.86
N HIS A 249 -17.99 -6.50 24.10
CA HIS A 249 -16.75 -6.67 23.36
C HIS A 249 -16.97 -6.91 21.87
N ARG A 250 -17.96 -7.73 21.48
CA ARG A 250 -18.34 -7.93 20.09
C ARG A 250 -18.89 -6.65 19.44
N ALA A 251 -19.60 -5.83 20.21
CA ALA A 251 -20.09 -4.54 19.72
C ALA A 251 -18.92 -3.60 19.40
N LEU A 252 -17.93 -3.48 20.31
CA LEU A 252 -16.71 -2.71 20.08
C LEU A 252 -15.95 -3.19 18.84
N SER A 253 -15.73 -4.52 18.71
CA SER A 253 -15.06 -5.09 17.53
C SER A 253 -15.79 -4.81 16.23
N ARG A 254 -17.14 -4.84 16.24
CA ARG A 254 -17.93 -4.48 15.06
C ARG A 254 -17.82 -3.00 14.70
N ARG A 255 -17.75 -2.11 15.70
CA ARG A 255 -17.56 -0.67 15.46
C ARG A 255 -16.17 -0.37 14.88
N ALA A 256 -15.12 -0.99 15.43
CA ALA A 256 -13.76 -0.87 14.87
C ALA A 256 -13.70 -1.40 13.42
N SER A 257 -14.31 -2.56 13.13
CA SER A 257 -14.41 -3.08 11.76
C SER A 257 -15.21 -2.15 10.84
N SER A 258 -16.30 -1.54 11.33
CA SER A 258 -17.11 -0.59 10.58
C SER A 258 -16.33 0.68 10.26
N PHE A 259 -15.50 1.17 11.18
CA PHE A 259 -14.59 2.28 10.92
C PHE A 259 -13.59 1.90 9.82
N ALA A 260 -12.87 0.77 9.97
CA ALA A 260 -11.90 0.31 8.98
C ALA A 260 -12.48 0.20 7.56
N GLN A 261 -13.74 -0.23 7.43
CA GLN A 261 -14.45 -0.27 6.13
C GLN A 261 -14.75 1.11 5.54
N LYS A 262 -14.90 2.14 6.38
CA LYS A 262 -15.16 3.52 5.94
C LYS A 262 -13.89 4.26 5.53
N VAL A 263 -12.72 3.80 5.98
CA VAL A 263 -11.44 4.50 5.76
C VAL A 263 -11.13 4.61 4.27
N ASN A 264 -11.24 3.50 3.50
CA ASN A 264 -10.90 3.53 2.08
C ASN A 264 -11.75 4.54 1.28
N PRO A 265 -13.10 4.55 1.36
CA PRO A 265 -13.90 5.56 0.69
C PRO A 265 -13.56 7.01 1.10
N ILE A 266 -13.19 7.23 2.38
CA ILE A 266 -12.77 8.56 2.84
C ILE A 266 -11.47 8.95 2.17
N VAL A 267 -10.42 8.11 2.24
CA VAL A 267 -9.10 8.38 1.64
C VAL A 267 -9.23 8.62 0.13
N GLU A 268 -10.02 7.80 -0.59
CA GLU A 268 -10.27 7.98 -2.01
C GLU A 268 -10.99 9.29 -2.34
N SER A 269 -11.91 9.76 -1.49
CA SER A 269 -12.59 11.04 -1.68
C SER A 269 -11.62 12.23 -1.65
N PHE A 270 -10.51 12.09 -0.92
CA PHE A 270 -9.40 13.04 -0.86
C PHE A 270 -8.28 12.73 -1.87
N LYS A 271 -8.54 11.88 -2.88
CA LYS A 271 -7.57 11.49 -3.93
C LYS A 271 -6.32 10.80 -3.40
N GLY A 272 -6.41 10.17 -2.26
CA GLY A 272 -5.34 9.38 -1.66
C GLY A 272 -5.41 7.90 -2.02
N SER A 273 -4.41 7.16 -1.57
CA SER A 273 -4.34 5.70 -1.61
C SER A 273 -4.23 5.13 -0.21
N LEU A 274 -5.17 4.27 0.15
CA LEU A 274 -5.12 3.55 1.41
C LEU A 274 -4.08 2.43 1.31
N ILE A 275 -3.10 2.42 2.21
CA ILE A 275 -2.11 1.33 2.31
C ILE A 275 -2.60 0.26 3.26
N TYR A 276 -3.17 0.68 4.41
CA TYR A 276 -3.65 -0.23 5.45
C TYR A 276 -4.77 0.42 6.28
N ALA A 277 -5.78 -0.37 6.61
CA ALA A 277 -6.78 -0.05 7.63
C ALA A 277 -7.11 -1.33 8.42
N GLY A 278 -6.85 -1.33 9.72
CA GLY A 278 -7.02 -2.48 10.58
C GLY A 278 -7.57 -2.12 11.95
N GLY A 279 -8.90 -2.05 12.07
CA GLY A 279 -9.53 -1.64 13.31
C GLY A 279 -9.39 -0.13 13.55
N ASP A 280 -8.42 0.25 14.35
CA ASP A 280 -8.09 1.63 14.74
C ASP A 280 -6.82 2.18 14.06
N ASP A 281 -6.04 1.31 13.42
CA ASP A 281 -4.83 1.69 12.68
C ASP A 281 -5.15 2.06 11.23
N VAL A 282 -4.57 3.18 10.74
CA VAL A 282 -4.68 3.62 9.35
C VAL A 282 -3.32 4.08 8.83
N LEU A 283 -2.96 3.64 7.64
CA LEU A 283 -1.82 4.16 6.87
C LEU A 283 -2.29 4.51 5.46
N ALA A 284 -2.10 5.75 5.05
CA ALA A 284 -2.51 6.23 3.74
C ALA A 284 -1.49 7.19 3.13
N LEU A 285 -1.49 7.28 1.80
CA LEU A 285 -0.77 8.29 1.03
C LEU A 285 -1.77 9.31 0.49
N LEU A 286 -1.47 10.59 0.60
CA LEU A 286 -2.38 11.69 0.24
C LEU A 286 -1.65 12.81 -0.50
N PRO A 287 -2.34 13.53 -1.39
CA PRO A 287 -1.87 14.84 -1.84
C PRO A 287 -1.71 15.78 -0.65
N VAL A 288 -0.59 16.51 -0.59
CA VAL A 288 -0.25 17.36 0.58
C VAL A 288 -1.40 18.31 0.95
N HIS A 289 -2.03 18.94 -0.04
CA HIS A 289 -3.11 19.92 0.17
C HIS A 289 -4.44 19.32 0.67
N ARG A 290 -4.59 17.97 0.63
CA ARG A 290 -5.78 17.24 1.09
C ARG A 290 -5.57 16.51 2.43
N ALA A 291 -4.33 16.43 2.90
CA ALA A 291 -3.97 15.55 4.03
C ALA A 291 -4.65 15.96 5.35
N ILE A 292 -4.71 17.25 5.64
CA ILE A 292 -5.31 17.77 6.90
C ILE A 292 -6.83 17.53 6.92
N GLU A 293 -7.52 17.82 5.82
CA GLU A 293 -8.98 17.62 5.73
C GLU A 293 -9.34 16.13 5.83
N CYS A 294 -8.54 15.25 5.22
CA CYS A 294 -8.69 13.80 5.35
C CYS A 294 -8.49 13.35 6.80
N ALA A 295 -7.45 13.83 7.47
CA ALA A 295 -7.17 13.52 8.88
C ALA A 295 -8.33 13.89 9.79
N LEU A 296 -8.88 15.11 9.65
CA LEU A 296 -10.03 15.57 10.41
C LEU A 296 -11.27 14.70 10.16
N THR A 297 -11.53 14.35 8.90
CA THR A 297 -12.67 13.50 8.54
C THR A 297 -12.55 12.10 9.14
N LEU A 298 -11.33 11.51 9.13
CA LEU A 298 -11.06 10.22 9.77
C LEU A 298 -11.26 10.28 11.28
N ALA A 299 -10.71 11.32 11.94
CA ALA A 299 -10.84 11.51 13.39
C ALA A 299 -12.29 11.69 13.82
N ASP A 300 -13.08 12.48 13.10
CA ASP A 300 -14.50 12.67 13.38
C ASP A 300 -15.31 11.39 13.15
N THR A 301 -15.00 10.65 12.07
CA THR A 301 -15.65 9.36 11.78
C THR A 301 -15.35 8.34 12.88
N PHE A 302 -14.11 8.27 13.35
CA PHE A 302 -13.71 7.39 14.45
C PHE A 302 -14.43 7.75 15.74
N ARG A 303 -14.43 9.03 16.11
CA ARG A 303 -15.12 9.55 17.30
C ARG A 303 -16.61 9.19 17.29
N GLN A 304 -17.29 9.33 16.15
CA GLN A 304 -18.70 8.93 16.00
C GLN A 304 -18.89 7.43 16.18
N GLN A 305 -18.00 6.59 15.60
CA GLN A 305 -18.08 5.13 15.74
C GLN A 305 -17.85 4.68 17.19
N MET A 306 -17.02 5.39 17.97
CA MET A 306 -16.61 5.03 19.31
C MET A 306 -17.40 5.75 20.42
N SER A 307 -18.43 6.55 20.08
CA SER A 307 -19.19 7.36 21.03
C SER A 307 -19.83 6.54 22.18
N ASP A 308 -20.24 5.30 21.92
CA ASP A 308 -20.91 4.42 22.89
C ASP A 308 -19.91 3.73 23.86
N PHE A 309 -18.60 3.94 23.69
CA PHE A 309 -17.55 3.23 24.43
C PHE A 309 -16.72 4.12 25.34
N ALA A 310 -17.29 5.26 25.78
CA ALA A 310 -16.68 6.08 26.81
C ALA A 310 -16.65 5.33 28.15
N PHE A 311 -15.59 5.56 28.93
CA PHE A 311 -15.39 4.96 30.25
C PHE A 311 -14.94 6.04 31.27
N SER A 312 -15.13 5.75 32.57
CA SER A 312 -14.66 6.67 33.62
C SER A 312 -13.13 6.60 33.73
N GLY A 313 -12.46 7.74 33.64
CA GLY A 313 -11.02 7.87 33.84
C GLY A 313 -10.58 7.54 35.26
N ALA A 314 -9.27 7.40 35.49
CA ALA A 314 -8.68 7.03 36.80
C ALA A 314 -8.96 8.04 37.91
N GLU A 315 -9.26 9.30 37.58
CA GLU A 315 -9.58 10.38 38.54
C GLU A 315 -11.08 10.55 38.81
N GLY A 316 -11.92 9.62 38.32
CA GLY A 316 -13.31 9.42 38.78
C GLY A 316 -14.39 10.23 38.07
N ASP A 317 -14.15 11.45 37.60
CA ASP A 317 -15.20 12.36 37.12
C ASP A 317 -15.18 12.66 35.60
N LEU A 318 -14.12 12.32 34.90
CA LEU A 318 -14.00 12.57 33.45
C LEU A 318 -14.30 11.30 32.64
N LEU A 319 -15.32 11.37 31.80
CA LEU A 319 -15.57 10.36 30.78
C LEU A 319 -14.49 10.46 29.70
N VAL A 320 -13.71 9.39 29.53
CA VAL A 320 -12.72 9.25 28.48
C VAL A 320 -13.38 8.51 27.31
N GLN A 321 -13.39 9.15 26.14
CA GLN A 321 -13.85 8.55 24.91
C GLN A 321 -12.63 8.20 24.04
N PRO A 322 -12.61 7.04 23.36
CA PRO A 322 -11.56 6.76 22.38
C PRO A 322 -11.52 7.81 21.27
N THR A 323 -10.35 8.28 20.97
CA THR A 323 -10.06 9.25 19.88
C THR A 323 -9.10 8.64 18.88
N LEU A 324 -8.89 9.31 17.76
CA LEU A 324 -7.91 8.91 16.75
C LEU A 324 -6.80 9.97 16.71
N SER A 325 -5.60 9.56 17.09
CA SER A 325 -4.40 10.37 16.88
C SER A 325 -3.90 10.22 15.46
N VAL A 326 -3.62 11.35 14.79
CA VAL A 326 -3.18 11.35 13.39
C VAL A 326 -1.87 12.09 13.25
N GLY A 327 -0.84 11.40 12.77
CA GLY A 327 0.44 11.96 12.34
C GLY A 327 0.48 12.13 10.82
N ILE A 328 1.04 13.26 10.35
CA ILE A 328 1.26 13.54 8.93
C ILE A 328 2.74 13.87 8.73
N ALA A 329 3.39 13.16 7.80
CA ALA A 329 4.74 13.42 7.32
C ALA A 329 4.71 13.78 5.83
N ILE A 330 5.60 14.69 5.39
CA ILE A 330 5.74 15.16 4.00
C ILE A 330 7.15 14.87 3.52
#